data_ea02059147a3b3c22c6089535ce4cc31
#
_entry.id   ea02059147a3b3c22c6089535ce4cc31
#
_cell.length_a   1.000
_cell.length_b   1.000
_cell.length_c   1.000
_cell.angle_alpha   90.00
_cell.angle_beta   90.00
_cell.angle_gamma   90.00
#
_symmetry.space_group_name_H-M   'P 1'
#
loop_
_entity.id
_entity.type
_entity.pdbx_description
1 polymer ?
#
loop_
_entity_poly.entity_id
_entity_poly.type
_entity_poly.pdbx_seq_one_letter_code
_entity_poly.pdbx_strand_id
1 'polypeptide(L)'
;SQPINKQYKIAGETLYIYAPLANRLGLNKIKTELEDLSFSYEHPEEYAAIKSKLSKTQEQRDTLFADFTKPIREALDKMGIKYELKARVKSPYSIWNKMQNKHVTFEEIYDILAVRIIYVPKDRNDEINECFKIYVAISQIYKSHPDRLRDWINTPKANGYEALHSTVMGPDGVWVEVQIRTQRMDDIAERGVAAHWKYKQETIS
;
A
#
# COMPACT_ATOMS: atom_id res chain seq x y z
N SER A 1 17.12 23.54 15.71
CA SER A 1 17.66 22.42 14.89
C SER A 1 18.76 21.70 15.66
N GLN A 2 18.77 20.36 15.61
CA GLN A 2 19.81 19.55 16.24
C GLN A 2 21.12 19.65 15.43
N PRO A 3 22.29 19.55 16.06
CA PRO A 3 23.56 19.45 15.34
C PRO A 3 23.55 18.28 14.33
N ILE A 4 24.20 18.44 13.17
CA ILE A 4 24.20 17.44 12.09
C ILE A 4 24.60 16.05 12.58
N ASN A 5 25.67 15.92 13.36
CA ASN A 5 26.13 14.62 13.89
C ASN A 5 25.07 13.96 14.79
N LYS A 6 24.32 14.73 15.56
CA LYS A 6 23.25 14.25 16.41
C LYS A 6 22.03 13.83 15.57
N GLN A 7 21.74 14.59 14.51
CA GLN A 7 20.70 14.23 13.55
C GLN A 7 20.98 12.90 12.87
N TYR A 8 22.17 12.65 12.40
CA TYR A 8 22.57 11.38 11.79
C TYR A 8 22.49 10.21 12.76
N LYS A 9 22.90 10.40 14.02
CA LYS A 9 22.79 9.37 15.04
C LYS A 9 21.33 9.01 15.32
N ILE A 10 20.46 10.00 15.48
CA ILE A 10 19.02 9.80 15.70
C ILE A 10 18.38 9.11 14.49
N ALA A 11 18.72 9.53 13.27
CA ALA A 11 18.22 8.91 12.05
C ALA A 11 18.62 7.44 11.94
N GLY A 12 19.88 7.11 12.25
CA GLY A 12 20.37 5.72 12.27
C GLY A 12 19.64 4.85 13.29
N GLU A 13 19.45 5.34 14.51
CA GLU A 13 18.69 4.65 15.55
C GLU A 13 17.23 4.44 15.13
N THR A 14 16.60 5.44 14.50
CA THR A 14 15.24 5.36 13.99
C THR A 14 15.13 4.26 12.94
N LEU A 15 16.03 4.22 11.95
CA LEU A 15 15.99 3.25 10.87
C LEU A 15 16.26 1.83 11.36
N TYR A 16 17.28 1.63 12.20
CA TYR A 16 17.75 0.30 12.58
C TYR A 16 17.02 -0.29 13.79
N ILE A 17 16.40 0.52 14.64
CA ILE A 17 15.75 0.07 15.87
C ILE A 17 14.23 0.26 15.82
N TYR A 18 13.76 1.48 15.61
CA TYR A 18 12.34 1.82 15.73
C TYR A 18 11.50 1.41 14.53
N ALA A 19 11.99 1.54 13.31
CA ALA A 19 11.26 1.16 12.11
C ALA A 19 11.03 -0.37 12.06
N PRO A 20 12.03 -1.24 12.31
CA PRO A 20 11.79 -2.68 12.41
C PRO A 20 10.84 -3.06 13.54
N LEU A 21 10.90 -2.39 14.70
CA LEU A 21 9.97 -2.62 15.80
C LEU A 21 8.54 -2.26 15.41
N ALA A 22 8.33 -1.13 14.77
CA ALA A 22 7.03 -0.71 14.26
C ALA A 22 6.48 -1.71 13.23
N ASN A 23 7.34 -2.26 12.37
CA ASN A 23 6.95 -3.30 11.41
C ASN A 23 6.47 -4.58 12.10
N ARG A 24 7.16 -5.03 13.16
CA ARG A 24 6.75 -6.20 13.96
C ARG A 24 5.38 -6.01 14.62
N LEU A 25 5.08 -4.78 15.03
CA LEU A 25 3.80 -4.44 15.66
C LEU A 25 2.68 -4.18 14.63
N GLY A 26 2.98 -4.24 13.32
CA GLY A 26 2.02 -3.95 12.26
C GLY A 26 1.67 -2.48 12.12
N LEU A 27 2.52 -1.57 12.62
CA LEU A 27 2.30 -0.12 12.58
C LEU A 27 2.87 0.48 11.28
N ASN A 28 2.32 0.12 10.14
CA ASN A 28 2.84 0.51 8.83
C ASN A 28 2.96 2.01 8.62
N LYS A 29 1.98 2.78 9.08
CA LYS A 29 2.02 4.24 8.97
C LYS A 29 3.19 4.83 9.74
N ILE A 30 3.37 4.41 10.99
CA ILE A 30 4.48 4.85 11.85
C ILE A 30 5.81 4.40 11.26
N LYS A 31 5.92 3.15 10.82
CA LYS A 31 7.10 2.62 10.15
C LYS A 31 7.49 3.49 8.96
N THR A 32 6.55 3.80 8.09
CA THR A 32 6.78 4.62 6.90
C THR A 32 7.23 6.03 7.25
N GLU A 33 6.60 6.67 8.24
CA GLU A 33 7.00 8.00 8.71
C GLU A 33 8.41 8.00 9.30
N LEU A 34 8.76 6.99 10.09
CA LEU A 34 10.11 6.84 10.65
C LEU A 34 11.16 6.60 9.57
N GLU A 35 10.87 5.75 8.60
CA GLU A 35 11.78 5.48 7.49
C GLU A 35 12.01 6.73 6.63
N ASP A 36 10.96 7.48 6.30
CA ASP A 36 11.07 8.71 5.53
C ASP A 36 11.82 9.81 6.29
N LEU A 37 11.56 9.92 7.58
CA LEU A 37 12.27 10.88 8.44
C LEU A 37 13.76 10.57 8.48
N SER A 38 14.11 9.31 8.72
CA SER A 38 15.50 8.85 8.73
C SER A 38 16.19 9.08 7.38
N PHE A 39 15.51 8.75 6.29
CA PHE A 39 15.99 8.96 4.94
C PHE A 39 16.25 10.45 4.65
N SER A 40 15.36 11.34 5.09
CA SER A 40 15.52 12.79 4.91
C SER A 40 16.76 13.35 5.61
N TYR A 41 17.17 12.76 6.72
CA TYR A 41 18.38 13.15 7.44
C TYR A 41 19.65 12.51 6.90
N GLU A 42 19.60 11.23 6.56
CA GLU A 42 20.79 10.49 6.08
C GLU A 42 21.13 10.77 4.62
N HIS A 43 20.11 10.99 3.79
CA HIS A 43 20.24 11.20 2.35
C HIS A 43 19.38 12.39 1.88
N PRO A 44 19.69 13.62 2.35
CA PRO A 44 18.82 14.79 2.10
C PRO A 44 18.70 15.14 0.61
N GLU A 45 19.74 14.97 -0.18
CA GLU A 45 19.72 15.28 -1.61
C GLU A 45 18.83 14.29 -2.38
N GLU A 46 18.98 13.00 -2.12
CA GLU A 46 18.19 11.94 -2.73
C GLU A 46 16.73 12.05 -2.32
N TYR A 47 16.47 12.35 -1.05
CA TYR A 47 15.12 12.60 -0.55
C TYR A 47 14.45 13.77 -1.29
N ALA A 48 15.15 14.89 -1.41
CA ALA A 48 14.65 16.07 -2.10
C ALA A 48 14.40 15.80 -3.60
N ALA A 49 15.29 15.07 -4.24
CA ALA A 49 15.15 14.70 -5.65
C ALA A 49 13.90 13.83 -5.89
N ILE A 50 13.68 12.82 -5.06
CA ILE A 50 12.51 11.95 -5.16
C ILE A 50 11.22 12.73 -4.87
N LYS A 51 11.20 13.55 -3.83
CA LYS A 51 10.05 14.41 -3.51
C LYS A 51 9.70 15.34 -4.66
N SER A 52 10.70 15.94 -5.31
CA SER A 52 10.50 16.79 -6.49
C SER A 52 9.88 16.02 -7.64
N LYS A 53 10.39 14.82 -7.96
CA LYS A 53 9.85 13.98 -9.02
C LYS A 53 8.42 13.52 -8.73
N LEU A 54 8.11 13.16 -7.49
CA LEU A 54 6.76 12.83 -7.06
C LEU A 54 5.80 14.01 -7.26
N SER A 55 6.21 15.21 -6.88
CA SER A 55 5.41 16.43 -7.07
C SER A 55 5.13 16.72 -8.55
N LYS A 56 6.16 16.65 -9.39
CA LYS A 56 6.04 16.90 -10.83
C LYS A 56 5.15 15.90 -11.57
N THR A 57 5.03 14.68 -11.08
CA THR A 57 4.26 13.60 -11.70
C THR A 57 2.90 13.35 -11.04
N GLN A 58 2.52 14.15 -10.05
CA GLN A 58 1.27 13.96 -9.31
C GLN A 58 0.04 14.06 -10.20
N GLU A 59 -0.02 15.04 -11.09
CA GLU A 59 -1.15 15.22 -12.02
C GLU A 59 -1.34 14.00 -12.92
N GLN A 60 -0.26 13.43 -13.43
CA GLN A 60 -0.29 12.21 -14.23
C GLN A 60 -0.85 11.04 -13.45
N ARG A 61 -0.46 10.88 -12.17
CA ARG A 61 -0.98 9.83 -11.30
C ARG A 61 -2.46 10.02 -10.99
N ASP A 62 -2.89 11.26 -10.76
CA ASP A 62 -4.30 11.57 -10.50
C ASP A 62 -5.17 11.22 -11.71
N THR A 63 -4.72 11.54 -12.91
CA THR A 63 -5.40 11.18 -14.16
C THR A 63 -5.45 9.67 -14.37
N LEU A 64 -4.33 8.99 -14.15
CA LEU A 64 -4.26 7.53 -14.26
C LEU A 64 -5.23 6.87 -13.26
N PHE A 65 -5.25 7.34 -12.03
CA PHE A 65 -6.16 6.84 -11.00
C PHE A 65 -7.62 7.00 -11.40
N ALA A 66 -8.00 8.18 -11.88
CA ALA A 66 -9.38 8.47 -12.32
C ALA A 66 -9.81 7.55 -13.47
N ASP A 67 -8.99 7.44 -14.49
CA ASP A 67 -9.29 6.63 -15.68
C ASP A 67 -9.30 5.14 -15.37
N PHE A 68 -8.32 4.69 -14.59
CA PHE A 68 -8.17 3.29 -14.20
C PHE A 68 -9.35 2.82 -13.32
N THR A 69 -9.78 3.64 -12.38
CA THR A 69 -10.82 3.25 -11.41
C THR A 69 -12.24 3.37 -11.93
N LYS A 70 -12.47 4.09 -13.01
CA LYS A 70 -13.83 4.28 -13.55
C LYS A 70 -14.55 2.95 -13.84
N PRO A 71 -14.01 2.02 -14.64
CA PRO A 71 -14.68 0.74 -14.88
C PRO A 71 -14.74 -0.15 -13.63
N ILE A 72 -13.80 0.00 -12.70
CA ILE A 72 -13.83 -0.71 -11.41
C ILE A 72 -15.02 -0.24 -10.58
N ARG A 73 -15.25 1.06 -10.49
CA ARG A 73 -16.43 1.63 -9.80
C ARG A 73 -17.72 1.09 -10.38
N GLU A 74 -17.84 1.10 -11.70
CA GLU A 74 -19.03 0.57 -12.40
C GLU A 74 -19.26 -0.91 -12.06
N ALA A 75 -18.21 -1.74 -12.05
CA ALA A 75 -18.32 -3.15 -11.72
C ALA A 75 -18.73 -3.39 -10.26
N LEU A 76 -18.12 -2.66 -9.31
CA LEU A 76 -18.43 -2.79 -7.89
C LEU A 76 -19.84 -2.27 -7.56
N ASP A 77 -20.28 -1.19 -8.21
CA ASP A 77 -21.62 -0.66 -8.08
C ASP A 77 -22.67 -1.69 -8.54
N LYS A 78 -22.42 -2.37 -9.67
CA LYS A 78 -23.28 -3.47 -10.16
C LYS A 78 -23.35 -4.65 -9.19
N MET A 79 -22.25 -4.92 -8.47
CA MET A 79 -22.22 -5.97 -7.45
C MET A 79 -22.95 -5.55 -6.17
N GLY A 80 -23.35 -4.30 -6.04
CA GLY A 80 -24.00 -3.76 -4.84
C GLY A 80 -23.09 -3.72 -3.61
N ILE A 81 -21.78 -3.62 -3.81
CA ILE A 81 -20.78 -3.58 -2.74
C ILE A 81 -20.58 -2.13 -2.27
N LYS A 82 -20.50 -1.94 -0.96
CA LYS A 82 -20.03 -0.68 -0.38
C LYS A 82 -18.50 -0.69 -0.37
N TYR A 83 -17.89 0.32 -0.96
CA TYR A 83 -16.43 0.38 -1.11
C TYR A 83 -15.94 1.82 -1.08
N GLU A 84 -14.66 1.95 -0.83
CA GLU A 84 -13.88 3.17 -0.99
C GLU A 84 -12.64 2.85 -1.82
N LEU A 85 -12.33 3.70 -2.78
CA LEU A 85 -11.11 3.59 -3.59
C LEU A 85 -10.12 4.66 -3.17
N LYS A 86 -8.90 4.24 -2.82
CA LYS A 86 -7.81 5.15 -2.43
C LYS A 86 -6.60 4.95 -3.33
N ALA A 87 -5.98 6.05 -3.70
CA ALA A 87 -4.65 6.04 -4.28
C ALA A 87 -3.63 5.88 -3.14
N ARG A 88 -2.73 4.90 -3.26
CA ARG A 88 -1.57 4.77 -2.39
C ARG A 88 -0.32 5.09 -3.20
N VAL A 89 0.39 6.12 -2.78
CA VAL A 89 1.67 6.50 -3.42
C VAL A 89 2.82 5.94 -2.58
N LYS A 90 3.75 5.27 -3.26
CA LYS A 90 4.92 4.70 -2.62
C LYS A 90 5.73 5.79 -1.92
N SER A 91 6.18 5.52 -0.69
CA SER A 91 6.95 6.49 0.10
C SER A 91 8.32 6.79 -0.53
N PRO A 92 8.88 7.98 -0.30
CA PRO A 92 10.21 8.34 -0.79
C PRO A 92 11.30 7.33 -0.41
N TYR A 93 11.33 6.86 0.82
CA TYR A 93 12.28 5.84 1.27
C TYR A 93 12.12 4.53 0.49
N SER A 94 10.88 4.06 0.32
CA SER A 94 10.60 2.82 -0.41
C SER A 94 10.99 2.93 -1.89
N ILE A 95 10.79 4.10 -2.50
CA ILE A 95 11.22 4.38 -3.88
C ILE A 95 12.75 4.32 -3.97
N TRP A 96 13.44 5.05 -3.10
CA TRP A 96 14.90 5.06 -3.06
C TRP A 96 15.49 3.66 -2.82
N ASN A 97 14.93 2.93 -1.87
CA ASN A 97 15.35 1.58 -1.54
C ASN A 97 15.20 0.64 -2.76
N LYS A 98 14.11 0.76 -3.50
CA LYS A 98 13.88 -0.01 -4.72
C LYS A 98 14.86 0.37 -5.82
N MET A 99 15.13 1.67 -6.00
CA MET A 99 16.14 2.15 -6.94
C MET A 99 17.53 1.56 -6.65
N GLN A 100 17.92 1.51 -5.38
CA GLN A 100 19.21 0.94 -4.95
C GLN A 100 19.26 -0.57 -5.13
N ASN A 101 18.24 -1.29 -4.68
CA ASN A 101 18.23 -2.76 -4.69
C ASN A 101 18.03 -3.36 -6.08
N LYS A 102 17.29 -2.70 -6.94
CA LYS A 102 17.00 -3.17 -8.30
C LYS A 102 17.86 -2.50 -9.37
N HIS A 103 18.69 -1.53 -9.00
CA HIS A 103 19.51 -0.74 -9.93
C HIS A 103 18.67 -0.11 -11.04
N VAL A 104 17.54 0.49 -10.67
CA VAL A 104 16.62 1.15 -11.58
C VAL A 104 16.50 2.64 -11.28
N THR A 105 16.08 3.41 -12.27
CA THR A 105 15.77 4.83 -12.10
C THR A 105 14.35 5.01 -11.54
N PHE A 106 14.05 6.22 -11.09
CA PHE A 106 12.69 6.58 -10.65
C PHE A 106 11.66 6.30 -11.75
N GLU A 107 11.98 6.64 -12.99
CA GLU A 107 11.10 6.49 -14.16
C GLU A 107 10.82 5.02 -14.52
N GLU A 108 11.70 4.12 -14.14
CA GLU A 108 11.54 2.67 -14.37
C GLU A 108 10.68 1.97 -13.31
N ILE A 109 10.36 2.67 -12.21
CA ILE A 109 9.48 2.13 -11.17
C ILE A 109 8.02 2.29 -11.60
N TYR A 110 7.34 1.17 -11.87
CA TYR A 110 5.93 1.18 -12.31
C TYR A 110 4.93 1.18 -11.14
N ASP A 111 5.33 0.75 -9.95
CA ASP A 111 4.44 0.57 -8.78
C ASP A 111 4.50 1.76 -7.80
N ILE A 112 4.77 2.97 -8.31
CA ILE A 112 4.69 4.19 -7.49
C ILE A 112 3.25 4.44 -7.04
N LEU A 113 2.28 4.21 -7.93
CA LEU A 113 0.86 4.28 -7.63
C LEU A 113 0.30 2.86 -7.45
N ALA A 114 -0.36 2.63 -6.33
CA ALA A 114 -1.23 1.48 -6.11
C ALA A 114 -2.67 1.96 -5.89
N VAL A 115 -3.62 1.18 -6.36
CA VAL A 115 -5.05 1.41 -6.13
C VAL A 115 -5.51 0.49 -5.01
N ARG A 116 -6.04 1.06 -3.95
CA ARG A 116 -6.53 0.33 -2.81
C ARG A 116 -8.05 0.31 -2.82
N ILE A 117 -8.62 -0.89 -2.80
CA ILE A 117 -10.07 -1.11 -2.71
C ILE A 117 -10.36 -1.56 -1.29
N ILE A 118 -11.08 -0.72 -0.54
CA ILE A 118 -11.53 -1.03 0.82
C ILE A 118 -13.02 -1.26 0.74
N TYR A 119 -13.49 -2.45 1.07
CA TYR A 119 -14.90 -2.79 0.97
C TYR A 119 -15.47 -3.26 2.31
N VAL A 120 -16.80 -3.10 2.44
CA VAL A 120 -17.56 -3.62 3.57
C VAL A 120 -18.23 -4.91 3.10
N PRO A 121 -17.89 -6.08 3.67
CA PRO A 121 -18.52 -7.33 3.27
C PRO A 121 -20.01 -7.31 3.57
N LYS A 122 -20.82 -7.87 2.66
CA LYS A 122 -22.26 -8.05 2.88
C LYS A 122 -22.52 -9.06 3.99
N ASP A 123 -21.69 -10.10 4.06
CA ASP A 123 -21.65 -11.09 5.11
C ASP A 123 -20.20 -11.20 5.63
N ARG A 124 -20.02 -10.91 6.91
CA ARG A 124 -18.72 -10.96 7.58
C ARG A 124 -18.07 -12.34 7.49
N ASN A 125 -18.88 -13.40 7.51
CA ASN A 125 -18.40 -14.78 7.40
C ASN A 125 -17.97 -15.16 5.99
N ASP A 126 -18.34 -14.36 4.99
CA ASP A 126 -18.04 -14.58 3.57
C ASP A 126 -17.02 -13.57 3.01
N GLU A 127 -16.33 -12.84 3.87
CA GLU A 127 -15.42 -11.76 3.45
C GLU A 127 -14.33 -12.22 2.49
N ILE A 128 -13.83 -13.45 2.65
CA ILE A 128 -12.80 -14.01 1.78
C ILE A 128 -13.35 -14.24 0.37
N ASN A 129 -14.51 -14.87 0.26
CA ASN A 129 -15.15 -15.12 -1.03
C ASN A 129 -15.51 -13.80 -1.74
N GLU A 130 -16.01 -12.82 -1.02
CA GLU A 130 -16.30 -11.49 -1.56
C GLU A 130 -15.05 -10.81 -2.08
N CYS A 131 -13.91 -10.95 -1.39
CA CYS A 131 -12.62 -10.44 -1.84
C CYS A 131 -12.23 -11.04 -3.19
N PHE A 132 -12.32 -12.36 -3.34
CA PHE A 132 -12.00 -13.03 -4.59
C PHE A 132 -12.99 -12.73 -5.71
N LYS A 133 -14.26 -12.48 -5.41
CA LYS A 133 -15.23 -11.98 -6.38
C LYS A 133 -14.84 -10.62 -6.94
N ILE A 134 -14.36 -9.72 -6.10
CA ILE A 134 -13.83 -8.41 -6.52
C ILE A 134 -12.60 -8.62 -7.41
N TYR A 135 -11.68 -9.49 -7.01
CA TYR A 135 -10.50 -9.83 -7.81
C TYR A 135 -10.89 -10.35 -9.20
N VAL A 136 -11.85 -11.27 -9.29
CA VAL A 136 -12.32 -11.80 -10.57
C VAL A 136 -12.93 -10.69 -11.43
N ALA A 137 -13.74 -9.81 -10.85
CA ALA A 137 -14.34 -8.68 -11.56
C ALA A 137 -13.26 -7.76 -12.17
N ILE A 138 -12.21 -7.45 -11.41
CA ILE A 138 -11.08 -6.65 -11.91
C ILE A 138 -10.32 -7.37 -13.01
N SER A 139 -10.11 -8.68 -12.87
CA SER A 139 -9.42 -9.51 -13.87
C SER A 139 -10.18 -9.59 -15.20
N GLN A 140 -11.49 -9.40 -15.19
CA GLN A 140 -12.33 -9.32 -16.38
C GLN A 140 -12.22 -7.95 -17.08
N ILE A 141 -11.87 -6.91 -16.35
CA ILE A 141 -11.67 -5.55 -16.91
C ILE A 141 -10.24 -5.38 -17.43
N TYR A 142 -9.26 -5.79 -16.64
CA TYR A 142 -7.84 -5.62 -16.90
C TYR A 142 -7.10 -6.95 -16.82
N LYS A 143 -6.16 -7.17 -17.74
CA LYS A 143 -5.34 -8.39 -17.75
C LYS A 143 -4.44 -8.45 -16.52
N SER A 144 -4.59 -9.50 -15.73
CA SER A 144 -3.76 -9.75 -14.55
C SER A 144 -2.39 -10.30 -14.93
N HIS A 145 -1.36 -9.89 -14.18
CA HIS A 145 -0.03 -10.48 -14.30
C HIS A 145 -0.01 -11.81 -13.52
N PRO A 146 0.24 -12.95 -14.20
CA PRO A 146 0.05 -14.28 -13.59
C PRO A 146 0.98 -14.54 -12.39
N ASP A 147 2.18 -13.95 -12.38
CA ASP A 147 3.20 -14.24 -11.37
C ASP A 147 3.21 -13.22 -10.20
N ARG A 148 2.25 -12.28 -10.17
CA ARG A 148 2.23 -11.19 -9.19
C ARG A 148 1.00 -11.14 -8.30
N LEU A 149 0.22 -12.21 -8.25
CA LEU A 149 -0.83 -12.36 -7.26
C LEU A 149 -0.20 -12.70 -5.90
N ARG A 150 -0.57 -11.94 -4.86
CA ARG A 150 -0.13 -12.17 -3.48
C ARG A 150 -1.36 -12.28 -2.59
N ASP A 151 -1.58 -13.48 -2.08
CA ASP A 151 -2.71 -13.81 -1.20
C ASP A 151 -2.29 -13.76 0.26
N TRP A 152 -2.43 -12.57 0.87
CA TRP A 152 -2.21 -12.35 2.30
C TRP A 152 -3.52 -12.48 3.09
N ILE A 153 -4.58 -13.02 2.50
CA ILE A 153 -5.86 -13.29 3.17
C ILE A 153 -5.88 -14.71 3.71
N ASN A 154 -5.65 -15.70 2.86
CA ASN A 154 -5.55 -17.10 3.28
C ASN A 154 -4.27 -17.36 4.08
N THR A 155 -3.20 -16.63 3.81
CA THR A 155 -1.92 -16.72 4.51
C THR A 155 -1.50 -15.33 5.00
N PRO A 156 -2.08 -14.81 6.10
CA PRO A 156 -1.70 -13.49 6.62
C PRO A 156 -0.22 -13.41 6.97
N LYS A 157 0.34 -12.20 6.87
CA LYS A 157 1.71 -11.96 7.34
C LYS A 157 1.82 -12.11 8.86
N ALA A 158 3.01 -12.39 9.37
CA ALA A 158 3.26 -12.58 10.79
C ALA A 158 2.84 -11.38 11.67
N ASN A 159 2.85 -10.16 11.11
CA ASN A 159 2.40 -8.94 11.78
C ASN A 159 0.88 -8.70 11.70
N GLY A 160 0.10 -9.66 11.20
CA GLY A 160 -1.36 -9.56 11.09
C GLY A 160 -1.86 -8.88 9.82
N TYR A 161 -0.97 -8.47 8.91
CA TYR A 161 -1.37 -7.85 7.65
C TYR A 161 -2.14 -8.83 6.77
N GLU A 162 -3.33 -8.42 6.32
CA GLU A 162 -4.19 -9.17 5.43
C GLU A 162 -4.58 -8.27 4.24
N ALA A 163 -4.45 -8.76 3.03
CA ALA A 163 -4.93 -8.16 1.79
C ALA A 163 -4.73 -9.11 0.63
N LEU A 164 -5.43 -8.89 -0.46
CA LEU A 164 -5.15 -9.53 -1.74
C LEU A 164 -4.50 -8.49 -2.65
N HIS A 165 -3.28 -8.78 -3.13
CA HIS A 165 -2.57 -7.91 -4.07
C HIS A 165 -2.59 -8.53 -5.45
N SER A 166 -3.04 -7.78 -6.43
CA SER A 166 -3.01 -8.15 -7.85
C SER A 166 -2.32 -7.05 -8.64
N THR A 167 -1.58 -7.42 -9.66
CA THR A 167 -0.99 -6.48 -10.61
C THR A 167 -1.68 -6.67 -11.95
N VAL A 168 -2.22 -5.60 -12.51
CA VAL A 168 -2.98 -5.64 -13.75
C VAL A 168 -2.44 -4.63 -14.76
N MET A 169 -2.68 -4.89 -16.05
CA MET A 169 -2.33 -3.98 -17.13
C MET A 169 -3.37 -2.87 -17.23
N GLY A 170 -2.97 -1.64 -16.92
CA GLY A 170 -3.82 -0.47 -17.07
C GLY A 170 -4.05 -0.05 -18.52
N PRO A 171 -4.93 0.95 -18.76
CA PRO A 171 -5.32 1.37 -20.11
C PRO A 171 -4.16 1.89 -20.96
N ASP A 172 -3.12 2.44 -20.34
CA ASP A 172 -1.94 2.98 -21.03
C ASP A 172 -0.80 1.97 -21.18
N GLY A 173 -1.07 0.68 -20.99
CA GLY A 173 -0.05 -0.37 -21.05
C GLY A 173 0.92 -0.36 -19.87
N VAL A 174 0.57 0.26 -18.77
CA VAL A 174 1.35 0.32 -17.54
C VAL A 174 0.77 -0.64 -16.52
N TRP A 175 1.62 -1.43 -15.85
CA TRP A 175 1.20 -2.29 -14.75
C TRP A 175 0.77 -1.44 -13.55
N VAL A 176 -0.38 -1.76 -12.98
CA VAL A 176 -0.91 -1.11 -11.79
C VAL A 176 -1.15 -2.15 -10.71
N GLU A 177 -0.64 -1.90 -9.51
CA GLU A 177 -0.94 -2.73 -8.35
C GLU A 177 -2.31 -2.38 -7.79
N VAL A 178 -3.14 -3.40 -7.56
CA VAL A 178 -4.44 -3.28 -6.91
C VAL A 178 -4.39 -4.06 -5.59
N GLN A 179 -4.72 -3.41 -4.50
CA GLN A 179 -4.81 -4.00 -3.17
C GLN A 179 -6.28 -4.08 -2.77
N ILE A 180 -6.77 -5.27 -2.49
CA ILE A 180 -8.17 -5.52 -2.11
C ILE A 180 -8.18 -5.96 -0.66
N ARG A 181 -8.95 -5.27 0.19
CA ARG A 181 -9.09 -5.60 1.61
C ARG A 181 -10.40 -5.04 2.20
N THR A 182 -10.88 -5.69 3.24
CA THR A 182 -12.04 -5.19 3.98
C THR A 182 -11.66 -3.99 4.84
N GLN A 183 -12.66 -3.27 5.35
CA GLN A 183 -12.44 -2.20 6.33
C GLN A 183 -11.71 -2.72 7.58
N ARG A 184 -12.03 -3.92 8.04
CA ARG A 184 -11.33 -4.58 9.15
C ARG A 184 -9.84 -4.78 8.86
N MET A 185 -9.52 -5.30 7.67
CA MET A 185 -8.13 -5.52 7.25
C MET A 185 -7.38 -4.20 7.10
N ASP A 186 -8.05 -3.16 6.62
CA ASP A 186 -7.48 -1.81 6.49
C ASP A 186 -7.16 -1.22 7.87
N ASP A 187 -8.08 -1.33 8.82
CA ASP A 187 -7.88 -0.87 10.19
C ASP A 187 -6.69 -1.56 10.84
N ILE A 188 -6.54 -2.87 10.67
CA ILE A 188 -5.39 -3.63 11.17
C ILE A 188 -4.09 -3.15 10.51
N ALA A 189 -4.09 -2.93 9.19
CA ALA A 189 -2.92 -2.46 8.47
C ALA A 189 -2.49 -1.05 8.90
N GLU A 190 -3.44 -0.16 9.18
CA GLU A 190 -3.16 1.23 9.57
C GLU A 190 -2.90 1.40 11.08
N ARG A 191 -3.61 0.66 11.94
CA ARG A 191 -3.57 0.80 13.40
C ARG A 191 -2.78 -0.29 14.11
N GLY A 192 -2.44 -1.38 13.41
CA GLY A 192 -1.61 -2.47 13.91
C GLY A 192 -2.33 -3.45 14.84
N VAL A 193 -1.56 -4.09 15.71
CA VAL A 193 -2.01 -5.20 16.57
C VAL A 193 -3.18 -4.82 17.47
N ALA A 194 -3.24 -3.58 17.95
CA ALA A 194 -4.34 -3.12 18.82
C ALA A 194 -5.71 -3.23 18.12
N ALA A 195 -5.80 -2.89 16.84
CA ALA A 195 -7.02 -3.06 16.05
C ALA A 195 -7.39 -4.54 15.88
N HIS A 196 -6.40 -5.41 15.68
CA HIS A 196 -6.62 -6.84 15.58
C HIS A 196 -7.29 -7.42 16.84
N TRP A 197 -6.83 -7.01 18.03
CA TRP A 197 -7.44 -7.42 19.29
C TRP A 197 -8.89 -6.95 19.44
N LYS A 198 -9.19 -5.73 19.03
CA LYS A 198 -10.54 -5.19 19.06
C LYS A 198 -11.52 -6.07 18.25
N TYR A 199 -11.19 -6.37 17.01
CA TYR A 199 -12.03 -7.20 16.16
C TYR A 199 -12.20 -8.63 16.68
N LYS A 200 -11.15 -9.17 17.32
CA LYS A 200 -11.20 -10.50 17.90
C LYS A 200 -12.17 -10.58 19.10
N GLN A 201 -12.23 -9.53 19.90
CA GLN A 201 -13.18 -9.45 21.03
C GLN A 201 -14.64 -9.33 20.54
N GLU A 202 -14.89 -8.54 19.51
CA GLU A 202 -16.23 -8.38 18.93
C GLU A 202 -16.77 -9.67 18.29
N THR A 203 -15.90 -10.59 17.90
CA THR A 203 -16.29 -11.87 17.30
C THR A 203 -16.68 -12.92 18.34
N ILE A 204 -16.26 -12.77 19.60
CA ILE A 204 -16.50 -13.72 20.71
C ILE A 204 -17.76 -13.34 21.49
N SER A 205 -18.25 -12.10 21.38
CA SER A 205 -19.49 -11.64 21.97
C SER A 205 -20.69 -11.82 21.02
#